data_412416fe6fa2bf167edf6e499e054c9d
#
_entry.id   412416fe6fa2bf167edf6e499e054c9d
#
_cell.length_a   1.000
_cell.length_b   1.000
_cell.length_c   1.000
_cell.angle_alpha   90.00
_cell.angle_beta   90.00
_cell.angle_gamma   90.00
#
_symmetry.space_group_name_H-M   'P 1'
#
loop_
_entity.id
_entity.type
_entity.pdbx_description
1 polymer ?
#
loop_
_entity_poly.entity_id
_entity_poly.type
_entity_poly.pdbx_seq_one_letter_code
_entity_poly.pdbx_strand_id
1 'polypeptide(L)'
;MKTEKRGISPVIATVLLVAISVSAIVVLAGVIMPMIRTQLGQGKSCFELREYFQIQESAYSCYNTTTRLMIERGMNNYDVKGFVVSIASAGSSKRFDVYDNVNNSGIRMLDNSAIKIPNPGEAKTYVFSIANGTGVDISVLQKDDSLCEPFFYAIPSCFEVGS
;
A
#
# COMPACT_ATOMS: atom_id res chain seq x y z
N MET A 1 -26.84 48.70 42.87
CA MET A 1 -25.86 47.66 43.16
C MET A 1 -24.63 47.87 42.29
N LYS A 2 -23.50 48.32 42.92
CA LYS A 2 -22.20 48.41 42.13
C LYS A 2 -21.56 47.09 42.20
N THR A 3 -21.45 46.41 41.03
CA THR A 3 -20.65 45.19 40.84
C THR A 3 -19.18 45.58 40.89
N GLU A 4 -18.48 45.27 41.96
CA GLU A 4 -17.02 45.36 42.04
C GLU A 4 -16.41 44.37 41.01
N LYS A 5 -15.85 44.90 39.95
CA LYS A 5 -15.01 44.14 39.05
C LYS A 5 -13.69 43.82 39.78
N ARG A 6 -13.59 42.65 40.41
CA ARG A 6 -12.33 42.14 40.95
C ARG A 6 -11.39 41.89 39.80
N GLY A 7 -10.45 42.79 39.56
CA GLY A 7 -9.37 42.59 38.58
C GLY A 7 -8.45 41.46 39.04
N ILE A 8 -8.15 40.51 38.12
CA ILE A 8 -7.17 39.46 38.39
C ILE A 8 -5.80 40.13 38.58
N SER A 9 -5.11 39.79 39.67
CA SER A 9 -3.75 40.30 39.90
C SER A 9 -2.83 39.94 38.71
N PRO A 10 -2.00 40.87 38.18
CA PRO A 10 -1.11 40.62 37.08
C PRO A 10 -0.15 39.42 37.33
N VAL A 11 0.19 39.18 38.59
CA VAL A 11 1.00 38.01 38.99
C VAL A 11 0.26 36.69 38.73
N ILE A 12 -1.04 36.63 39.07
CA ILE A 12 -1.86 35.43 38.83
C ILE A 12 -2.01 35.18 37.31
N ALA A 13 -2.20 36.24 36.55
CA ALA A 13 -2.32 36.13 35.08
C ALA A 13 -1.03 35.57 34.45
N THR A 14 0.13 36.01 34.87
CA THR A 14 1.43 35.49 34.34
C THR A 14 1.68 34.04 34.73
N VAL A 15 1.36 33.65 35.98
CA VAL A 15 1.49 32.25 36.43
C VAL A 15 0.56 31.31 35.63
N LEU A 16 -0.69 31.73 35.39
CA LEU A 16 -1.63 30.96 34.56
C LEU A 16 -1.15 30.81 33.11
N LEU A 17 -0.61 31.89 32.54
CA LEU A 17 -0.09 31.87 31.19
C LEU A 17 1.08 30.88 31.04
N VAL A 18 2.01 30.90 32.00
CA VAL A 18 3.13 29.94 32.04
C VAL A 18 2.62 28.51 32.23
N ALA A 19 1.67 28.29 33.12
CA ALA A 19 1.09 26.96 33.36
C ALA A 19 0.41 26.40 32.12
N ILE A 20 -0.33 27.21 31.37
CA ILE A 20 -0.98 26.78 30.11
C ILE A 20 0.08 26.47 29.02
N SER A 21 1.11 27.29 28.87
CA SER A 21 2.15 27.07 27.88
C SER A 21 2.96 25.80 28.16
N VAL A 22 3.30 25.52 29.40
CA VAL A 22 4.00 24.27 29.79
C VAL A 22 3.11 23.05 29.52
N SER A 23 1.81 23.14 29.90
CA SER A 23 0.84 22.06 29.65
C SER A 23 0.70 21.76 28.16
N ALA A 24 0.64 22.79 27.32
CA ALA A 24 0.58 22.61 25.85
C ALA A 24 1.82 21.90 25.30
N ILE A 25 3.03 22.24 25.78
CA ILE A 25 4.28 21.59 25.35
C ILE A 25 4.30 20.10 25.75
N VAL A 26 3.85 19.78 26.96
CA VAL A 26 3.79 18.38 27.45
C VAL A 26 2.83 17.55 26.60
N VAL A 27 1.67 18.08 26.23
CA VAL A 27 0.72 17.40 25.35
C VAL A 27 1.30 17.19 23.95
N LEU A 28 1.94 18.22 23.38
CA LEU A 28 2.60 18.11 22.07
C LEU A 28 3.71 17.05 22.07
N ALA A 29 4.57 17.06 23.07
CA ALA A 29 5.68 16.12 23.16
C ALA A 29 5.23 14.69 23.49
N GLY A 30 4.24 14.53 24.36
CA GLY A 30 3.80 13.22 24.84
C GLY A 30 2.83 12.48 23.92
N VAL A 31 2.03 13.18 23.13
CA VAL A 31 0.98 12.58 22.30
C VAL A 31 1.30 12.69 20.80
N ILE A 32 1.64 13.88 20.33
CA ILE A 32 1.79 14.14 18.89
C ILE A 32 3.09 13.55 18.35
N MET A 33 4.21 13.68 19.09
CA MET A 33 5.51 13.16 18.62
C MET A 33 5.53 11.65 18.42
N PRO A 34 5.01 10.79 19.32
CA PRO A 34 4.93 9.35 19.06
C PRO A 34 4.07 9.01 17.85
N MET A 35 2.93 9.70 17.70
CA MET A 35 2.03 9.48 16.56
C MET A 35 2.70 9.81 15.22
N ILE A 36 3.41 10.94 15.15
CA ILE A 36 4.16 11.33 13.93
C ILE A 36 5.27 10.32 13.63
N ARG A 37 6.02 9.86 14.64
CA ARG A 37 7.09 8.88 14.43
C ARG A 37 6.58 7.55 13.89
N THR A 38 5.42 7.08 14.36
CA THR A 38 4.81 5.85 13.86
C THR A 38 4.40 6.02 12.39
N GLN A 39 3.76 7.13 12.04
CA GLN A 39 3.35 7.42 10.65
C GLN A 39 4.53 7.60 9.71
N LEU A 40 5.58 8.31 10.13
CA LEU A 40 6.79 8.48 9.33
C LEU A 40 7.56 7.16 9.14
N GLY A 41 7.56 6.27 10.13
CA GLY A 41 8.17 4.95 10.03
C GLY A 41 7.50 4.09 8.95
N GLN A 42 6.18 4.07 8.92
CA GLN A 42 5.41 3.36 7.89
C GLN A 42 5.59 3.98 6.50
N GLY A 43 5.53 5.31 6.40
CA GLY A 43 5.72 6.01 5.13
C GLY A 43 7.10 5.79 4.52
N LYS A 44 8.17 5.74 5.34
CA LYS A 44 9.51 5.49 4.85
C LYS A 44 9.67 4.07 4.29
N SER A 45 9.15 3.06 4.98
CA SER A 45 9.20 1.67 4.50
C SER A 45 8.43 1.49 3.19
N CYS A 46 7.26 2.11 3.05
CA CYS A 46 6.48 2.05 1.82
C CYS A 46 7.14 2.78 0.64
N PHE A 47 7.86 3.88 0.89
CA PHE A 47 8.58 4.57 -0.17
C PHE A 47 9.70 3.70 -0.78
N GLU A 48 10.43 2.96 0.06
CA GLU A 48 11.45 2.01 -0.40
C GLU A 48 10.86 0.79 -1.12
N LEU A 49 9.61 0.44 -0.81
CA LEU A 49 8.89 -0.71 -1.38
C LEU A 49 8.03 -0.35 -2.60
N ARG A 50 7.95 0.92 -2.99
CA ARG A 50 7.04 1.39 -4.04
C ARG A 50 7.21 0.65 -5.37
N GLU A 51 8.46 0.35 -5.75
CA GLU A 51 8.80 -0.35 -6.99
C GLU A 51 9.30 -1.78 -6.75
N TYR A 52 8.94 -2.34 -5.58
CA TYR A 52 9.44 -3.66 -5.19
C TYR A 52 8.81 -4.81 -5.97
N PHE A 53 7.54 -4.67 -6.35
CA PHE A 53 6.88 -5.54 -7.30
C PHE A 53 6.48 -4.72 -8.52
N GLN A 54 6.98 -5.12 -9.69
CA GLN A 54 6.74 -4.43 -10.95
C GLN A 54 6.12 -5.37 -11.96
N ILE A 55 5.21 -4.85 -12.78
CA ILE A 55 4.70 -5.59 -13.93
C ILE A 55 5.69 -5.40 -15.07
N GLN A 56 6.22 -6.51 -15.57
CA GLN A 56 7.07 -6.52 -16.75
C GLN A 56 6.22 -6.35 -18.00
N GLU A 57 6.57 -5.38 -18.83
CA GLU A 57 6.00 -5.21 -20.17
C GLU A 57 6.51 -6.34 -21.08
N SER A 58 5.77 -7.42 -21.16
CA SER A 58 6.11 -8.60 -21.94
C SER A 58 4.87 -9.16 -22.63
N ALA A 59 5.05 -10.06 -23.56
CA ALA A 59 3.95 -10.81 -24.20
C ALA A 59 3.09 -11.60 -23.19
N TYR A 60 3.57 -11.78 -21.96
CA TYR A 60 2.85 -12.45 -20.89
C TYR A 60 2.05 -11.48 -19.99
N SER A 61 2.22 -10.16 -20.15
CA SER A 61 1.45 -9.15 -19.43
C SER A 61 0.39 -8.55 -20.33
N CYS A 62 -0.75 -9.23 -20.46
CA CYS A 62 -1.83 -8.82 -21.35
C CYS A 62 -3.18 -9.34 -20.88
N TYR A 63 -4.27 -8.80 -21.44
CA TYR A 63 -5.63 -9.27 -21.14
C TYR A 63 -6.36 -9.79 -22.38
N ASN A 64 -7.21 -10.79 -22.17
CA ASN A 64 -8.19 -11.31 -23.12
C ASN A 64 -9.37 -11.88 -22.31
N THR A 65 -9.69 -13.15 -22.43
CA THR A 65 -10.66 -13.86 -21.56
C THR A 65 -10.18 -13.99 -20.11
N THR A 66 -8.88 -13.84 -19.90
CA THR A 66 -8.20 -13.76 -18.59
C THR A 66 -7.17 -12.65 -18.63
N THR A 67 -6.82 -12.09 -17.47
CA THR A 67 -5.72 -11.15 -17.37
C THR A 67 -4.48 -11.89 -16.89
N ARG A 68 -3.39 -11.76 -17.63
CA ARG A 68 -2.08 -12.35 -17.30
C ARG A 68 -1.13 -11.23 -16.92
N LEU A 69 -0.36 -11.43 -15.88
CA LEU A 69 0.61 -10.46 -15.40
C LEU A 69 1.92 -11.17 -15.08
N MET A 70 3.00 -10.74 -15.70
CA MET A 70 4.35 -11.12 -15.32
C MET A 70 4.85 -10.12 -14.30
N ILE A 71 5.00 -10.56 -13.06
CA ILE A 71 5.36 -9.71 -11.92
C ILE A 71 6.78 -10.08 -11.49
N GLU A 72 7.66 -9.09 -11.52
CA GLU A 72 9.04 -9.18 -11.05
C GLU A 72 9.16 -8.62 -9.64
N ARG A 73 9.99 -9.24 -8.81
CA ARG A 73 10.38 -8.76 -7.50
C ARG A 73 11.77 -8.14 -7.55
N GLY A 74 11.93 -6.96 -6.99
CA GLY A 74 13.24 -6.29 -6.87
C GLY A 74 14.29 -7.14 -6.16
N MET A 75 15.56 -6.87 -6.43
CA MET A 75 16.69 -7.66 -5.91
C MET A 75 16.89 -7.55 -4.40
N ASN A 76 16.41 -6.47 -3.78
CA ASN A 76 16.52 -6.28 -2.34
C ASN A 76 15.69 -7.33 -1.59
N ASN A 77 16.24 -7.86 -0.50
CA ASN A 77 15.52 -8.85 0.31
C ASN A 77 14.72 -8.18 1.43
N TYR A 78 13.68 -7.43 1.06
CA TYR A 78 12.73 -6.90 2.03
C TYR A 78 11.81 -8.00 2.55
N ASP A 79 11.50 -7.93 3.84
CA ASP A 79 10.63 -8.88 4.51
C ASP A 79 9.16 -8.49 4.32
N VAL A 80 8.56 -8.95 3.22
CA VAL A 80 7.17 -8.68 2.85
C VAL A 80 6.33 -9.96 2.93
N LYS A 81 5.04 -9.82 3.22
CA LYS A 81 4.09 -10.94 3.21
C LYS A 81 3.72 -11.35 1.78
N GLY A 82 3.60 -10.36 0.88
CA GLY A 82 3.20 -10.57 -0.49
C GLY A 82 2.86 -9.25 -1.19
N PHE A 83 1.91 -9.32 -2.10
CA PHE A 83 1.38 -8.14 -2.79
C PHE A 83 -0.12 -8.28 -3.07
N VAL A 84 -0.76 -7.17 -3.31
CA VAL A 84 -2.18 -7.08 -3.69
C VAL A 84 -2.27 -6.56 -5.11
N VAL A 85 -3.06 -7.24 -5.92
CA VAL A 85 -3.36 -6.82 -7.29
C VAL A 85 -4.82 -6.43 -7.37
N SER A 86 -5.11 -5.21 -7.80
CA SER A 86 -6.46 -4.75 -8.11
C SER A 86 -6.60 -4.56 -9.60
N ILE A 87 -7.51 -5.27 -10.24
CA ILE A 87 -7.69 -5.26 -11.69
C ILE A 87 -9.01 -4.56 -12.02
N ALA A 88 -8.93 -3.50 -12.81
CA ALA A 88 -10.07 -2.76 -13.31
C ALA A 88 -10.56 -3.37 -14.63
N SER A 89 -11.85 -3.69 -14.71
CA SER A 89 -12.52 -4.21 -15.90
C SER A 89 -13.95 -3.68 -15.97
N ALA A 90 -14.34 -3.10 -17.11
CA ALA A 90 -15.70 -2.65 -17.40
C ALA A 90 -16.39 -1.84 -16.28
N GLY A 91 -15.64 -0.91 -15.66
CA GLY A 91 -16.17 -0.02 -14.60
C GLY A 91 -16.25 -0.63 -13.20
N SER A 92 -15.77 -1.86 -13.01
CA SER A 92 -15.59 -2.50 -11.72
C SER A 92 -14.12 -2.82 -11.47
N SER A 93 -13.75 -2.96 -10.20
CA SER A 93 -12.41 -3.40 -9.80
C SER A 93 -12.51 -4.62 -8.90
N LYS A 94 -11.63 -5.59 -9.12
CA LYS A 94 -11.53 -6.78 -8.28
C LYS A 94 -10.14 -6.89 -7.70
N ARG A 95 -10.09 -7.10 -6.38
CA ARG A 95 -8.88 -7.23 -5.60
C ARG A 95 -8.48 -8.70 -5.43
N PHE A 96 -7.19 -8.97 -5.52
CA PHE A 96 -6.57 -10.26 -5.29
C PHE A 96 -5.36 -10.11 -4.38
N ASP A 97 -5.37 -10.81 -3.27
CA ASP A 97 -4.24 -10.89 -2.36
C ASP A 97 -3.36 -12.08 -2.77
N VAL A 98 -2.07 -11.83 -3.01
CA VAL A 98 -1.10 -12.82 -3.49
C VAL A 98 0.00 -12.98 -2.45
N TYR A 99 0.06 -14.15 -1.84
CA TYR A 99 1.10 -14.59 -0.92
C TYR A 99 1.31 -16.10 -1.04
N ASP A 100 2.37 -16.62 -0.46
CA ASP A 100 2.74 -18.01 -0.60
C ASP A 100 1.62 -18.97 -0.15
N ASN A 101 1.29 -19.92 -1.02
CA ASN A 101 0.27 -20.95 -0.80
C ASN A 101 -1.15 -20.40 -0.55
N VAL A 102 -1.44 -19.16 -0.99
CA VAL A 102 -2.82 -18.65 -0.93
C VAL A 102 -3.74 -19.53 -1.78
N ASN A 103 -4.84 -19.95 -1.19
CA ASN A 103 -5.91 -20.64 -1.93
C ASN A 103 -6.96 -19.63 -2.38
N ASN A 104 -6.82 -19.12 -3.60
CA ASN A 104 -7.74 -18.16 -4.18
C ASN A 104 -8.21 -18.67 -5.55
N SER A 105 -9.51 -18.97 -5.64
CA SER A 105 -10.13 -19.51 -6.87
C SER A 105 -10.04 -18.60 -8.09
N GLY A 106 -9.66 -17.35 -7.91
CA GLY A 106 -9.53 -16.36 -8.99
C GLY A 106 -8.10 -16.16 -9.51
N ILE A 107 -7.10 -16.85 -8.92
CA ILE A 107 -5.69 -16.71 -9.27
C ILE A 107 -5.10 -18.09 -9.50
N ARG A 108 -4.25 -18.23 -10.50
CA ARG A 108 -3.40 -19.39 -10.70
C ARG A 108 -2.05 -18.97 -11.28
N MET A 109 -1.05 -19.79 -11.10
CA MET A 109 0.23 -19.65 -11.82
C MET A 109 0.05 -20.10 -13.28
N LEU A 110 0.85 -19.56 -14.20
CA LEU A 110 0.79 -19.96 -15.62
C LEU A 110 1.10 -21.44 -15.81
N ASP A 111 2.01 -21.98 -15.00
CA ASP A 111 2.41 -23.40 -14.98
C ASP A 111 1.52 -24.30 -14.13
N ASN A 112 0.42 -23.76 -13.60
CA ASN A 112 -0.50 -24.42 -12.64
C ASN A 112 0.16 -24.91 -11.35
N SER A 113 1.34 -24.43 -11.00
CA SER A 113 1.97 -24.67 -9.69
C SER A 113 1.24 -23.94 -8.55
N ALA A 114 1.61 -24.25 -7.31
CA ALA A 114 1.10 -23.52 -6.16
C ALA A 114 1.51 -22.04 -6.25
N ILE A 115 0.58 -21.15 -5.83
CA ILE A 115 0.83 -19.71 -5.84
C ILE A 115 1.98 -19.40 -4.89
N LYS A 116 3.01 -18.75 -5.41
CA LYS A 116 4.18 -18.29 -4.66
C LYS A 116 4.57 -16.89 -5.12
N ILE A 117 5.01 -16.05 -4.19
CA ILE A 117 5.62 -14.78 -4.53
C ILE A 117 6.98 -15.03 -5.23
N PRO A 118 7.42 -14.15 -6.14
CA PRO A 118 8.74 -14.27 -6.76
C PRO A 118 9.84 -14.14 -5.70
N ASN A 119 10.94 -14.86 -5.87
CA ASN A 119 12.16 -14.60 -5.09
C ASN A 119 12.77 -13.24 -5.49
N PRO A 120 13.67 -12.64 -4.69
CA PRO A 120 14.38 -11.43 -5.10
C PRO A 120 15.04 -11.60 -6.47
N GLY A 121 14.78 -10.67 -7.40
CA GLY A 121 15.27 -10.71 -8.78
C GLY A 121 14.58 -11.74 -9.70
N GLU A 122 13.53 -12.41 -9.24
CA GLU A 122 12.75 -13.37 -10.03
C GLU A 122 11.46 -12.73 -10.55
N ALA A 123 11.02 -13.16 -11.73
CA ALA A 123 9.70 -12.82 -12.27
C ALA A 123 8.83 -14.08 -12.38
N LYS A 124 7.54 -13.95 -12.06
CA LYS A 124 6.53 -15.02 -12.16
C LYS A 124 5.29 -14.53 -12.88
N THR A 125 4.66 -15.42 -13.66
CA THR A 125 3.45 -15.10 -14.38
C THR A 125 2.22 -15.64 -13.66
N TYR A 126 1.32 -14.72 -13.33
CA TYR A 126 0.03 -15.00 -12.69
C TYR A 126 -1.10 -14.85 -13.70
N VAL A 127 -2.10 -15.69 -13.59
CA VAL A 127 -3.31 -15.65 -14.42
C VAL A 127 -4.50 -15.38 -13.50
N PHE A 128 -5.18 -14.28 -13.76
CA PHE A 128 -6.35 -13.83 -13.01
C PHE A 128 -7.62 -14.11 -13.81
N SER A 129 -8.63 -14.65 -13.16
CA SER A 129 -9.94 -14.96 -13.78
C SER A 129 -10.77 -13.68 -13.94
N ILE A 130 -10.22 -12.71 -14.65
CA ILE A 130 -10.88 -11.46 -15.06
C ILE A 130 -10.63 -11.25 -16.54
N ALA A 131 -11.71 -11.09 -17.29
CA ALA A 131 -11.67 -10.71 -18.69
C ALA A 131 -11.51 -9.18 -18.83
N ASN A 132 -10.81 -8.76 -19.87
CA ASN A 132 -10.67 -7.34 -20.27
C ASN A 132 -10.16 -6.44 -19.14
N GLY A 133 -9.19 -6.91 -18.37
CA GLY A 133 -8.53 -6.12 -17.32
C GLY A 133 -7.56 -5.10 -17.92
N THR A 134 -8.01 -3.86 -18.12
CA THR A 134 -7.24 -2.81 -18.79
C THR A 134 -6.33 -2.00 -17.86
N GLY A 135 -6.67 -1.93 -16.58
CA GLY A 135 -5.92 -1.22 -15.56
C GLY A 135 -5.60 -2.12 -14.38
N VAL A 136 -4.39 -2.05 -13.89
CA VAL A 136 -3.91 -2.86 -12.78
C VAL A 136 -3.17 -1.99 -11.78
N ASP A 137 -3.56 -2.09 -10.52
CA ASP A 137 -2.85 -1.51 -9.38
C ASP A 137 -2.14 -2.62 -8.62
N ILE A 138 -0.85 -2.44 -8.32
CA ILE A 138 -0.09 -3.31 -7.44
C ILE A 138 0.27 -2.56 -6.17
N SER A 139 -0.01 -3.18 -5.02
CA SER A 139 0.38 -2.70 -3.69
C SER A 139 1.20 -3.76 -2.97
N VAL A 140 2.26 -3.36 -2.28
CA VAL A 140 3.02 -4.27 -1.43
C VAL A 140 2.25 -4.53 -0.14
N LEU A 141 2.08 -5.81 0.21
CA LEU A 141 1.49 -6.26 1.46
C LEU A 141 2.61 -6.56 2.47
N GLN A 142 2.69 -5.77 3.52
CA GLN A 142 3.66 -5.95 4.60
C GLN A 142 3.23 -7.07 5.56
N LYS A 143 4.13 -7.52 6.43
CA LYS A 143 3.83 -8.59 7.40
C LYS A 143 2.81 -8.21 8.46
N ASP A 144 2.67 -6.93 8.75
CA ASP A 144 1.67 -6.38 9.67
C ASP A 144 0.30 -6.15 9.00
N ASP A 145 0.10 -6.70 7.80
CA ASP A 145 -1.08 -6.54 6.95
C ASP A 145 -1.34 -5.10 6.46
N SER A 146 -0.39 -4.18 6.65
CA SER A 146 -0.45 -2.85 6.07
C SER A 146 -0.17 -2.90 4.56
N LEU A 147 -0.85 -2.03 3.82
CA LEU A 147 -0.67 -1.87 2.37
C LEU A 147 0.10 -0.60 2.08
N CYS A 148 1.09 -0.68 1.22
CA CYS A 148 1.73 0.47 0.63
C CYS A 148 0.86 1.08 -0.48
N GLU A 149 1.13 2.33 -0.87
CA GLU A 149 0.42 2.97 -1.96
C GLU A 149 0.50 2.15 -3.25
N PRO A 150 -0.62 2.02 -3.98
CA PRO A 150 -0.64 1.26 -5.22
C PRO A 150 0.18 1.95 -6.33
N PHE A 151 0.75 1.14 -7.19
CA PHE A 151 1.35 1.58 -8.43
C PHE A 151 0.48 1.12 -9.61
N PHE A 152 0.05 2.08 -10.44
CA PHE A 152 -0.84 1.82 -11.56
C PHE A 152 -0.09 1.42 -12.83
N TYR A 153 -0.60 0.39 -13.52
CA TYR A 153 -0.15 -0.04 -14.83
C TYR A 153 -1.34 -0.16 -15.79
N ALA A 154 -1.16 0.32 -17.01
CA ALA A 154 -2.07 0.04 -18.11
C ALA A 154 -1.62 -1.26 -18.81
N ILE A 155 -2.54 -2.21 -18.99
CA ILE A 155 -2.24 -3.51 -19.60
C ILE A 155 -2.76 -3.53 -21.03
N PRO A 156 -1.97 -3.94 -22.02
CA PRO A 156 -2.42 -4.10 -23.40
C PRO A 156 -3.28 -5.36 -23.58
N SER A 157 -4.09 -5.38 -24.63
CA SER A 157 -4.76 -6.61 -25.06
C SER A 157 -3.73 -7.62 -25.57
N CYS A 158 -3.97 -8.91 -25.29
CA CYS A 158 -3.16 -9.96 -25.90
C CYS A 158 -3.40 -9.97 -27.42
N PHE A 159 -2.36 -9.77 -28.20
CA PHE A 159 -2.46 -10.03 -29.63
C PHE A 159 -2.62 -11.54 -29.80
N GLU A 160 -3.67 -11.97 -30.49
CA GLU A 160 -3.70 -13.29 -31.07
C GLU A 160 -2.60 -13.31 -32.11
N VAL A 161 -1.50 -14.02 -31.81
CA VAL A 161 -0.52 -14.36 -32.82
C VAL A 161 -1.29 -15.30 -33.79
N GLY A 162 -1.68 -14.76 -34.92
CA GLY A 162 -2.47 -15.47 -35.91
C GLY A 162 -1.82 -16.80 -36.20
N SER A 163 -2.60 -17.83 -36.10
CA SER A 163 -2.36 -19.21 -36.56
C SER A 163 -2.11 -19.27 -38.04
#